data_33458efb05b66842d9e558a10d14724c
#
_entry.id   33458efb05b66842d9e558a10d14724c
#
_cell.length_a   1.000
_cell.length_b   1.000
_cell.length_c   1.000
_cell.angle_alpha   90.00
_cell.angle_beta   90.00
_cell.angle_gamma   90.00
#
_symmetry.space_group_name_H-M   'P 1'
#
loop_
_entity.id
_entity.type
_entity.pdbx_description
1 polymer ?
#
loop_
_entity_poly.entity_id
_entity_poly.type
_entity_poly.pdbx_seq_one_letter_code
_entity_poly.pdbx_strand_id
1 'polypeptide(L)'
;PVVIGATQKAGCMGAAYEFLFNIEKWLREQHIRKKVDLYWITPEDYLGHFGIDGMPGGETMLKGFMKIFHIHYRKQVAVEEVMADGVKLNTGEVISSKFVMLMPPFTGVDFIRNSPALEALPNGFLDVEGTYQHKKYKNVWAAGLTVDVPAPFTSKKVPYAVPKTGYPSDETGKIVAENIVRIARGK
;
A
#
# COMPACT_ATOMS: atom_id res chain seq x y z
N PRO A 1 14.78 -9.00 -17.22
CA PRO A 1 13.64 -8.24 -16.73
C PRO A 1 13.78 -7.82 -15.27
N VAL A 2 13.10 -6.75 -14.88
CA VAL A 2 12.99 -6.22 -13.53
C VAL A 2 11.49 -6.11 -13.21
N VAL A 3 11.05 -6.65 -12.09
CA VAL A 3 9.67 -6.55 -11.60
C VAL A 3 9.63 -5.63 -10.39
N ILE A 4 8.80 -4.61 -10.48
CA ILE A 4 8.51 -3.69 -9.38
C ILE A 4 6.99 -3.67 -9.21
N GLY A 5 6.52 -3.59 -7.98
CA GLY A 5 5.09 -3.56 -7.77
C GLY A 5 4.64 -3.58 -6.32
N ALA A 6 3.37 -3.88 -6.16
CA ALA A 6 2.72 -4.00 -4.87
C ALA A 6 2.00 -5.35 -4.78
N THR A 7 2.12 -5.99 -3.63
CA THR A 7 1.33 -7.19 -3.33
C THR A 7 -0.08 -6.80 -2.89
N GLN A 8 -0.96 -7.79 -2.79
CA GLN A 8 -2.29 -7.60 -2.21
C GLN A 8 -2.20 -7.01 -0.80
N LYS A 9 -3.04 -6.02 -0.51
CA LYS A 9 -3.05 -5.26 0.75
C LYS A 9 -1.73 -4.53 1.09
N ALA A 10 -0.92 -4.20 0.06
CA ALA A 10 0.31 -3.43 0.26
C ALA A 10 0.09 -2.16 1.08
N GLY A 11 1.03 -1.87 1.98
CA GLY A 11 0.92 -0.73 2.90
C GLY A 11 1.14 0.63 2.24
N CYS A 12 1.83 0.69 1.09
CA CYS A 12 2.09 1.95 0.38
C CYS A 12 2.37 1.72 -1.11
N MET A 13 1.35 1.75 -1.96
CA MET A 13 1.52 1.59 -3.40
C MET A 13 2.24 2.78 -4.05
N GLY A 14 2.02 3.99 -3.52
CA GLY A 14 2.68 5.20 -4.03
C GLY A 14 4.20 5.12 -4.03
N ALA A 15 4.80 4.62 -2.93
CA ALA A 15 6.24 4.44 -2.83
C ALA A 15 6.78 3.41 -3.86
N ALA A 16 6.01 2.39 -4.19
CA ALA A 16 6.40 1.43 -5.21
C ALA A 16 6.37 2.04 -6.63
N TYR A 17 5.39 2.90 -6.95
CA TYR A 17 5.38 3.69 -8.18
C TYR A 17 6.59 4.64 -8.27
N GLU A 18 6.89 5.34 -7.17
CA GLU A 18 8.05 6.22 -7.10
C GLU A 18 9.34 5.45 -7.36
N PHE A 19 9.50 4.29 -6.73
CA PHE A 19 10.66 3.43 -6.97
C PHE A 19 10.76 2.97 -8.43
N LEU A 20 9.64 2.58 -9.06
CA LEU A 20 9.59 2.21 -10.47
C LEU A 20 10.12 3.30 -11.38
N PHE A 21 9.63 4.53 -11.21
CA PHE A 21 10.04 5.66 -12.05
C PHE A 21 11.47 6.13 -11.75
N ASN A 22 11.94 5.99 -10.51
CA ASN A 22 13.33 6.25 -10.16
C ASN A 22 14.28 5.23 -10.83
N ILE A 23 13.93 3.94 -10.84
CA ILE A 23 14.69 2.90 -11.56
C ILE A 23 14.66 3.16 -13.08
N GLU A 24 13.52 3.51 -13.64
CA GLU A 24 13.40 3.87 -15.06
C GLU A 24 14.37 5.01 -15.42
N LYS A 25 14.32 6.09 -14.64
CA LYS A 25 15.19 7.26 -14.81
C LYS A 25 16.66 6.86 -14.71
N TRP A 26 17.03 6.12 -13.68
CA TRP A 26 18.41 5.66 -13.48
C TRP A 26 18.91 4.82 -14.67
N LEU A 27 18.12 3.84 -15.14
CA LEU A 27 18.45 3.01 -16.30
C LEU A 27 18.67 3.84 -17.58
N ARG A 28 17.90 4.92 -17.75
CA ARG A 28 18.02 5.85 -18.85
C ARG A 28 19.30 6.68 -18.73
N GLU A 29 19.63 7.19 -17.56
CA GLU A 29 20.86 7.92 -17.27
C GLU A 29 22.12 7.04 -17.47
N GLN A 30 22.03 5.75 -17.16
CA GLN A 30 23.09 4.78 -17.41
C GLN A 30 23.13 4.27 -18.87
N HIS A 31 22.28 4.76 -19.76
CA HIS A 31 22.18 4.34 -21.16
C HIS A 31 21.90 2.84 -21.38
N ILE A 32 21.31 2.17 -20.39
CA ILE A 32 20.98 0.73 -20.46
C ILE A 32 19.47 0.45 -20.45
N ARG A 33 18.62 1.48 -20.46
CA ARG A 33 17.15 1.31 -20.40
C ARG A 33 16.60 0.33 -21.46
N LYS A 34 17.14 0.36 -22.68
CA LYS A 34 16.73 -0.53 -23.78
C LYS A 34 17.14 -2.00 -23.59
N LYS A 35 18.01 -2.29 -22.61
CA LYS A 35 18.48 -3.66 -22.29
C LYS A 35 17.68 -4.30 -21.15
N VAL A 36 16.73 -3.55 -20.57
CA VAL A 36 15.98 -3.97 -19.38
C VAL A 36 14.48 -3.86 -19.64
N ASP A 37 13.78 -4.98 -19.57
CA ASP A 37 12.31 -4.98 -19.53
C ASP A 37 11.86 -4.65 -18.12
N LEU A 38 11.05 -3.59 -17.96
CA LEU A 38 10.45 -3.20 -16.71
C LEU A 38 8.99 -3.66 -16.65
N TYR A 39 8.64 -4.30 -15.55
CA TYR A 39 7.28 -4.72 -15.26
C TYR A 39 6.78 -4.04 -13.99
N TRP A 40 5.55 -3.52 -14.07
CA TRP A 40 4.77 -3.08 -12.93
C TRP A 40 3.64 -4.07 -12.66
N ILE A 41 3.52 -4.55 -11.42
CA ILE A 41 2.41 -5.42 -11.00
C ILE A 41 1.69 -4.80 -9.82
N THR A 42 0.36 -4.85 -9.83
CA THR A 42 -0.45 -4.20 -8.80
C THR A 42 -1.81 -4.89 -8.60
N PRO A 43 -2.31 -4.96 -7.36
CA PRO A 43 -3.67 -5.41 -7.07
C PRO A 43 -4.74 -4.39 -7.47
N GLU A 44 -4.38 -3.14 -7.71
CA GLU A 44 -5.30 -2.03 -7.98
C GLU A 44 -6.25 -2.33 -9.14
N ASP A 45 -7.48 -1.85 -9.04
CA ASP A 45 -8.48 -1.96 -10.11
C ASP A 45 -8.11 -1.14 -11.34
N TYR A 46 -7.41 -0.04 -11.13
CA TYR A 46 -6.82 0.81 -12.17
C TYR A 46 -5.51 1.46 -11.65
N LEU A 47 -4.64 1.83 -12.56
CA LEU A 47 -3.36 2.46 -12.20
C LEU A 47 -3.59 3.78 -11.47
N GLY A 48 -2.92 3.96 -10.34
CA GLY A 48 -3.02 5.18 -9.56
C GLY A 48 -4.26 5.30 -8.67
N HIS A 49 -4.91 4.19 -8.38
CA HIS A 49 -5.92 4.15 -7.32
C HIS A 49 -5.32 4.46 -5.95
N PHE A 50 -4.08 4.01 -5.71
CA PHE A 50 -3.28 4.22 -4.49
C PHE A 50 -3.95 3.80 -3.16
N GLY A 51 -5.10 3.14 -3.21
CA GLY A 51 -5.90 2.87 -2.01
C GLY A 51 -6.72 4.06 -1.49
N ILE A 52 -6.87 5.11 -2.28
CA ILE A 52 -7.59 6.35 -1.96
C ILE A 52 -8.58 6.78 -3.04
N ASP A 53 -8.97 5.85 -3.91
CA ASP A 53 -9.79 6.11 -5.11
C ASP A 53 -9.13 7.04 -6.15
N GLY A 54 -7.79 7.18 -6.08
CA GLY A 54 -6.99 7.89 -7.07
C GLY A 54 -7.18 9.41 -7.10
N MET A 55 -6.76 9.97 -8.23
CA MET A 55 -6.94 11.40 -8.54
C MET A 55 -7.58 11.54 -9.92
N PRO A 56 -8.39 12.58 -10.17
CA PRO A 56 -8.93 12.86 -11.50
C PRO A 56 -7.83 12.90 -12.56
N GLY A 57 -7.98 12.09 -13.61
CA GLY A 57 -6.98 12.00 -14.69
C GLY A 57 -5.73 11.16 -14.37
N GLY A 58 -5.55 10.69 -13.14
CA GLY A 58 -4.36 9.97 -12.69
C GLY A 58 -4.12 8.67 -13.46
N GLU A 59 -5.15 7.87 -13.71
CA GLU A 59 -5.01 6.64 -14.50
C GLU A 59 -4.52 6.93 -15.93
N THR A 60 -5.11 7.93 -16.58
CA THR A 60 -4.72 8.32 -17.94
C THR A 60 -3.27 8.78 -18.01
N MET A 61 -2.86 9.60 -17.04
CA MET A 61 -1.48 10.07 -16.91
C MET A 61 -0.51 8.89 -16.72
N LEU A 62 -0.79 7.99 -15.77
CA LEU A 62 0.07 6.84 -15.52
C LEU A 62 0.13 5.88 -16.71
N LYS A 63 -0.98 5.61 -17.39
CA LYS A 63 -0.97 4.83 -18.64
C LYS A 63 -0.09 5.48 -19.70
N GLY A 64 -0.14 6.81 -19.80
CA GLY A 64 0.75 7.59 -20.67
C GLY A 64 2.22 7.37 -20.34
N PHE A 65 2.59 7.48 -19.06
CA PHE A 65 3.96 7.23 -18.62
C PHE A 65 4.40 5.79 -18.85
N MET A 66 3.55 4.79 -18.54
CA MET A 66 3.88 3.39 -18.83
C MET A 66 4.19 3.18 -20.32
N LYS A 67 3.40 3.81 -21.21
CA LYS A 67 3.62 3.75 -22.66
C LYS A 67 4.90 4.46 -23.09
N ILE A 68 5.13 5.70 -22.65
CA ILE A 68 6.31 6.51 -23.01
C ILE A 68 7.60 5.83 -22.55
N PHE A 69 7.60 5.28 -21.35
CA PHE A 69 8.78 4.65 -20.75
C PHE A 69 8.90 3.15 -21.06
N HIS A 70 8.01 2.62 -21.92
CA HIS A 70 7.98 1.19 -22.28
C HIS A 70 7.97 0.27 -21.05
N ILE A 71 7.09 0.56 -20.09
CA ILE A 71 6.87 -0.25 -18.89
C ILE A 71 5.65 -1.16 -19.12
N HIS A 72 5.87 -2.46 -19.03
CA HIS A 72 4.77 -3.43 -19.03
C HIS A 72 4.04 -3.41 -17.71
N TYR A 73 2.72 -3.57 -17.70
CA TYR A 73 2.02 -3.62 -16.43
C TYR A 73 0.94 -4.70 -16.37
N ARG A 74 0.71 -5.19 -15.16
CA ARG A 74 -0.40 -6.08 -14.80
C ARG A 74 -1.14 -5.47 -13.64
N LYS A 75 -2.43 -5.25 -13.80
CA LYS A 75 -3.32 -4.75 -12.75
C LYS A 75 -4.35 -5.82 -12.36
N GLN A 76 -4.96 -5.67 -11.18
CA GLN A 76 -5.90 -6.64 -10.63
C GLN A 76 -5.29 -8.04 -10.49
N VAL A 77 -4.00 -8.09 -10.13
CA VAL A 77 -3.24 -9.32 -9.92
C VAL A 77 -2.74 -9.40 -8.49
N ALA A 78 -2.69 -10.62 -7.97
CA ALA A 78 -2.03 -10.93 -6.70
C ALA A 78 -0.72 -11.66 -6.97
N VAL A 79 0.28 -11.43 -6.15
CA VAL A 79 1.49 -12.24 -6.12
C VAL A 79 1.17 -13.52 -5.35
N GLU A 80 1.28 -14.65 -6.03
CA GLU A 80 1.08 -15.98 -5.45
C GLU A 80 2.39 -16.49 -4.85
N GLU A 81 3.50 -16.30 -5.56
CA GLU A 81 4.80 -16.78 -5.13
C GLU A 81 5.93 -15.86 -5.65
N VAL A 82 6.92 -15.65 -4.81
CA VAL A 82 8.20 -15.03 -5.19
C VAL A 82 9.24 -16.15 -5.31
N MET A 83 9.70 -16.37 -6.52
CA MET A 83 10.68 -17.41 -6.87
C MET A 83 12.09 -16.85 -6.94
N ALA A 84 13.09 -17.71 -6.97
CA ALA A 84 14.50 -17.30 -7.10
C ALA A 84 14.80 -16.55 -8.42
N ASP A 85 14.00 -16.76 -9.45
CA ASP A 85 14.16 -16.22 -10.80
C ASP A 85 12.94 -15.48 -11.33
N GLY A 86 12.01 -15.04 -10.44
CA GLY A 86 10.85 -14.27 -10.84
C GLY A 86 9.69 -14.26 -9.86
N VAL A 87 8.51 -13.98 -10.39
CA VAL A 87 7.25 -13.97 -9.62
C VAL A 87 6.16 -14.73 -10.37
N LYS A 88 5.34 -15.45 -9.61
CA LYS A 88 4.12 -16.10 -10.10
C LYS A 88 2.90 -15.30 -9.63
N LEU A 89 2.01 -15.01 -10.56
CA LEU A 89 0.77 -14.30 -10.30
C LEU A 89 -0.40 -15.29 -10.16
N ASN A 90 -1.43 -14.87 -9.46
CA ASN A 90 -2.69 -15.64 -9.29
C ASN A 90 -3.44 -15.95 -10.60
N THR A 91 -3.01 -15.35 -11.71
CA THR A 91 -3.50 -15.67 -13.05
C THR A 91 -2.82 -16.89 -13.67
N GLY A 92 -1.80 -17.44 -13.02
CA GLY A 92 -0.90 -18.48 -13.54
C GLY A 92 0.26 -17.92 -14.36
N GLU A 93 0.30 -16.61 -14.67
CA GLU A 93 1.44 -15.99 -15.36
C GLU A 93 2.68 -16.01 -14.49
N VAL A 94 3.79 -16.43 -15.06
CA VAL A 94 5.13 -16.36 -14.45
C VAL A 94 5.93 -15.29 -15.17
N ILE A 95 6.43 -14.29 -14.44
CA ILE A 95 7.29 -13.25 -14.97
C ILE A 95 8.72 -13.53 -14.46
N SER A 96 9.56 -14.09 -15.33
CA SER A 96 10.98 -14.27 -15.00
C SER A 96 11.66 -12.94 -14.77
N SER A 97 12.46 -12.83 -13.72
CA SER A 97 13.11 -11.58 -13.34
C SER A 97 14.38 -11.85 -12.52
N LYS A 98 15.40 -11.01 -12.74
CA LYS A 98 16.62 -11.02 -11.93
C LYS A 98 16.60 -10.02 -10.77
N PHE A 99 15.61 -9.15 -10.74
CA PHE A 99 15.40 -8.21 -9.66
C PHE A 99 13.90 -8.04 -9.43
N VAL A 100 13.48 -8.24 -8.21
CA VAL A 100 12.09 -8.09 -7.77
C VAL A 100 12.05 -7.15 -6.57
N MET A 101 11.26 -6.07 -6.68
CA MET A 101 10.91 -5.21 -5.56
C MET A 101 9.40 -5.16 -5.43
N LEU A 102 8.88 -5.62 -4.32
CA LEU A 102 7.45 -5.65 -4.04
C LEU A 102 7.17 -4.94 -2.72
N MET A 103 6.24 -3.99 -2.76
CA MET A 103 5.72 -3.39 -1.54
C MET A 103 4.79 -4.39 -0.84
N PRO A 104 5.11 -4.85 0.36
CA PRO A 104 4.29 -5.82 1.08
C PRO A 104 3.15 -5.16 1.87
N PRO A 105 2.22 -5.94 2.44
CA PRO A 105 1.37 -5.49 3.52
C PRO A 105 2.21 -5.05 4.72
N PHE A 106 1.76 -4.00 5.41
CA PHE A 106 2.35 -3.66 6.71
C PHE A 106 1.67 -4.47 7.81
N THR A 107 2.40 -4.70 8.87
CA THR A 107 1.91 -5.30 10.12
C THR A 107 2.01 -4.29 11.25
N GLY A 108 1.19 -4.46 12.27
CA GLY A 108 1.26 -3.63 13.48
C GLY A 108 2.62 -3.74 14.16
N VAL A 109 2.98 -2.70 14.90
CA VAL A 109 4.27 -2.60 15.59
C VAL A 109 4.41 -3.61 16.74
N ASP A 110 5.63 -4.03 17.01
CA ASP A 110 5.91 -5.12 17.95
C ASP A 110 5.40 -4.85 19.37
N PHE A 111 5.49 -3.62 19.85
CA PHE A 111 5.03 -3.32 21.21
C PHE A 111 3.51 -3.52 21.36
N ILE A 112 2.70 -3.30 20.31
CA ILE A 112 1.27 -3.58 20.30
C ILE A 112 1.03 -5.09 20.27
N ARG A 113 1.68 -5.79 19.35
CA ARG A 113 1.57 -7.25 19.22
C ARG A 113 2.00 -7.99 20.48
N ASN A 114 3.00 -7.49 21.18
CA ASN A 114 3.54 -8.07 22.40
C ASN A 114 2.84 -7.57 23.68
N SER A 115 1.74 -6.83 23.54
CA SER A 115 0.92 -6.35 24.67
C SER A 115 -0.45 -7.02 24.65
N PRO A 116 -0.61 -8.23 25.23
CA PRO A 116 -1.87 -8.98 25.17
C PRO A 116 -3.08 -8.20 25.69
N ALA A 117 -2.88 -7.29 26.66
CA ALA A 117 -3.93 -6.43 27.19
C ALA A 117 -4.56 -5.51 26.13
N LEU A 118 -3.84 -5.17 25.06
CA LEU A 118 -4.34 -4.30 23.99
C LEU A 118 -5.23 -5.05 22.99
N GLU A 119 -5.32 -6.38 23.08
CA GLU A 119 -6.22 -7.21 22.23
C GLU A 119 -6.08 -6.87 20.74
N ALA A 120 -4.83 -6.77 20.26
CA ALA A 120 -4.54 -6.41 18.88
C ALA A 120 -5.23 -7.35 17.88
N LEU A 121 -5.57 -6.82 16.71
CA LEU A 121 -6.04 -7.61 15.57
C LEU A 121 -4.97 -8.64 15.14
N PRO A 122 -5.34 -9.72 14.43
CA PRO A 122 -4.38 -10.74 13.96
C PRO A 122 -3.22 -10.17 13.14
N ASN A 123 -3.42 -9.04 12.46
CA ASN A 123 -2.38 -8.31 11.71
C ASN A 123 -1.53 -7.37 12.60
N GLY A 124 -1.79 -7.34 13.91
CA GLY A 124 -1.03 -6.58 14.90
C GLY A 124 -1.40 -5.11 15.05
N PHE A 125 -2.44 -4.64 14.35
CA PHE A 125 -2.96 -3.28 14.54
C PHE A 125 -3.96 -3.25 15.70
N LEU A 126 -4.16 -2.06 16.30
CA LEU A 126 -5.17 -1.85 17.32
C LEU A 126 -6.58 -1.84 16.71
N ASP A 127 -7.50 -2.50 17.38
CA ASP A 127 -8.92 -2.45 17.06
C ASP A 127 -9.55 -1.24 17.77
N VAL A 128 -10.02 -0.27 16.98
CA VAL A 128 -10.53 1.01 17.47
C VAL A 128 -11.94 1.28 16.95
N GLU A 129 -12.66 2.15 17.65
CA GLU A 129 -13.93 2.71 17.19
C GLU A 129 -13.70 3.71 16.03
N GLY A 130 -14.75 4.14 15.35
CA GLY A 130 -14.65 5.18 14.32
C GLY A 130 -14.09 6.53 14.81
N THR A 131 -14.04 6.73 16.10
CA THR A 131 -13.39 7.88 16.77
C THR A 131 -11.89 7.70 16.99
N TYR A 132 -11.33 6.54 16.65
CA TYR A 132 -9.96 6.11 16.97
C TYR A 132 -9.70 5.84 18.46
N GLN A 133 -10.74 5.75 19.28
CA GLN A 133 -10.66 5.29 20.67
C GLN A 133 -10.61 3.76 20.71
N HIS A 134 -9.80 3.19 21.59
CA HIS A 134 -9.74 1.74 21.77
C HIS A 134 -11.09 1.21 22.24
N LYS A 135 -11.57 0.10 21.68
CA LYS A 135 -12.90 -0.44 21.99
C LYS A 135 -13.10 -0.76 23.46
N LYS A 136 -12.07 -1.27 24.12
CA LYS A 136 -12.10 -1.69 25.52
C LYS A 136 -11.64 -0.58 26.48
N TYR A 137 -10.53 0.06 26.21
CA TYR A 137 -9.90 1.03 27.10
C TYR A 137 -10.21 2.46 26.68
N LYS A 138 -11.09 3.13 27.40
CA LYS A 138 -11.57 4.47 27.04
C LYS A 138 -10.53 5.59 27.20
N ASN A 139 -9.41 5.31 27.85
CA ASN A 139 -8.27 6.20 27.99
C ASN A 139 -7.15 5.90 26.97
N VAL A 140 -7.34 4.92 26.06
CA VAL A 140 -6.39 4.55 25.01
C VAL A 140 -6.91 5.00 23.67
N TRP A 141 -6.06 5.63 22.90
CA TRP A 141 -6.32 6.15 21.55
C TRP A 141 -5.21 5.72 20.62
N ALA A 142 -5.53 5.53 19.35
CA ALA A 142 -4.54 5.17 18.37
C ALA A 142 -4.81 5.86 17.03
N ALA A 143 -3.75 6.21 16.31
CA ALA A 143 -3.81 6.86 15.01
C ALA A 143 -2.69 6.38 14.10
N GLY A 144 -2.76 6.72 12.81
CA GLY A 144 -1.72 6.46 11.83
C GLY A 144 -1.42 4.98 11.64
N LEU A 145 -0.14 4.64 11.71
CA LEU A 145 0.36 3.28 11.44
C LEU A 145 0.01 2.25 12.52
N THR A 146 -0.67 2.65 13.58
CA THR A 146 -1.08 1.74 14.66
C THR A 146 -2.47 1.18 14.49
N VAL A 147 -3.25 1.70 13.54
CA VAL A 147 -4.64 1.29 13.29
C VAL A 147 -4.81 0.71 11.89
N ASP A 148 -5.76 -0.21 11.75
CA ASP A 148 -6.18 -0.73 10.45
C ASP A 148 -7.47 -0.03 10.03
N VAL A 149 -7.31 0.98 9.18
CA VAL A 149 -8.45 1.74 8.66
C VAL A 149 -9.14 0.90 7.58
N PRO A 150 -10.44 0.59 7.73
CA PRO A 150 -11.18 -0.13 6.70
C PRO A 150 -11.17 0.65 5.38
N ALA A 151 -10.98 -0.05 4.27
CA ALA A 151 -11.05 0.58 2.96
C ALA A 151 -12.47 1.09 2.70
N PRO A 152 -12.66 2.38 2.31
CA PRO A 152 -13.97 2.94 2.00
C PRO A 152 -14.49 2.52 0.60
N PHE A 153 -13.81 1.59 -0.04
CA PHE A 153 -14.12 1.06 -1.37
C PHE A 153 -14.06 -0.46 -1.39
N THR A 154 -14.65 -1.06 -2.42
CA THR A 154 -14.61 -2.51 -2.66
C THR A 154 -13.72 -2.80 -3.87
N SER A 155 -12.68 -3.61 -3.65
CA SER A 155 -11.80 -4.09 -4.73
C SER A 155 -12.56 -5.08 -5.63
N LYS A 156 -12.37 -4.99 -6.96
CA LYS A 156 -13.10 -5.84 -7.93
C LYS A 156 -12.62 -7.29 -7.94
N LYS A 157 -11.31 -7.52 -7.87
CA LYS A 157 -10.70 -8.86 -8.00
C LYS A 157 -9.75 -9.19 -6.87
N VAL A 158 -8.80 -8.30 -6.58
CA VAL A 158 -7.74 -8.51 -5.60
C VAL A 158 -7.84 -7.44 -4.54
N PRO A 159 -7.85 -7.79 -3.24
CA PRO A 159 -7.96 -6.81 -2.18
C PRO A 159 -6.71 -5.92 -2.11
N TYR A 160 -6.92 -4.63 -1.99
CA TYR A 160 -5.88 -3.64 -1.67
C TYR A 160 -6.35 -2.72 -0.56
N ALA A 161 -5.41 -2.12 0.15
CA ALA A 161 -5.65 -1.43 1.41
C ALA A 161 -5.52 0.10 1.27
N VAL A 162 -6.05 0.81 2.26
CA VAL A 162 -5.75 2.23 2.48
C VAL A 162 -4.26 2.38 2.78
N PRO A 163 -3.57 3.37 2.18
CA PRO A 163 -2.14 3.54 2.40
C PRO A 163 -1.84 3.93 3.85
N LYS A 164 -0.80 3.33 4.40
CA LYS A 164 -0.25 3.64 5.71
C LYS A 164 0.94 4.58 5.54
N THR A 165 0.64 5.86 5.34
CA THR A 165 1.63 6.91 5.01
C THR A 165 1.49 8.12 5.92
N GLY A 166 2.36 9.11 5.75
CA GLY A 166 2.39 10.31 6.57
C GLY A 166 1.09 11.10 6.58
N TYR A 167 0.49 11.33 5.40
CA TYR A 167 -0.75 12.12 5.31
C TYR A 167 -1.93 11.51 6.08
N PRO A 168 -2.31 10.22 5.86
CA PRO A 168 -3.36 9.60 6.68
C PRO A 168 -3.00 9.55 8.18
N SER A 169 -1.72 9.45 8.52
CA SER A 169 -1.29 9.46 9.92
C SER A 169 -1.51 10.82 10.58
N ASP A 170 -1.20 11.91 9.87
CA ASP A 170 -1.42 13.28 10.34
C ASP A 170 -2.92 13.57 10.52
N GLU A 171 -3.74 13.23 9.54
CA GLU A 171 -5.19 13.43 9.60
C GLU A 171 -5.86 12.63 10.73
N THR A 172 -5.51 11.37 10.88
CA THR A 172 -6.03 10.56 11.99
C THR A 172 -5.55 11.06 13.36
N GLY A 173 -4.32 11.57 13.44
CA GLY A 173 -3.79 12.21 14.65
C GLY A 173 -4.59 13.46 15.06
N LYS A 174 -4.95 14.31 14.09
CA LYS A 174 -5.81 15.48 14.34
C LYS A 174 -7.17 15.08 14.85
N ILE A 175 -7.82 14.07 14.22
CA ILE A 175 -9.12 13.55 14.67
C ILE A 175 -9.04 13.04 16.11
N VAL A 176 -7.99 12.28 16.45
CA VAL A 176 -7.78 11.81 17.83
C VAL A 176 -7.66 12.99 18.80
N ALA A 177 -6.86 13.99 18.49
CA ALA A 177 -6.67 15.16 19.34
C ALA A 177 -8.01 15.91 19.56
N GLU A 178 -8.79 16.13 18.51
CA GLU A 178 -10.10 16.77 18.61
C GLU A 178 -11.07 15.97 19.47
N ASN A 179 -11.12 14.65 19.30
CA ASN A 179 -12.01 13.78 20.07
C ASN A 179 -11.63 13.74 21.55
N ILE A 180 -10.34 13.72 21.88
CA ILE A 180 -9.88 13.81 23.27
C ILE A 180 -10.34 15.14 23.91
N VAL A 181 -10.16 16.27 23.19
CA VAL A 181 -10.59 17.59 23.68
C VAL A 181 -12.11 17.65 23.87
N ARG A 182 -12.89 17.08 22.94
CA ARG A 182 -14.37 17.05 23.09
C ARG A 182 -14.79 16.28 24.33
N ILE A 183 -14.24 15.10 24.56
CA ILE A 183 -14.54 14.28 25.75
C ILE A 183 -14.12 14.99 27.03
N ALA A 184 -12.93 15.61 27.04
CA ALA A 184 -12.46 16.38 28.21
C ALA A 184 -13.37 17.57 28.56
N ARG A 185 -14.12 18.09 27.57
CA ARG A 185 -15.11 19.17 27.74
C ARG A 185 -16.56 18.67 27.97
N GLY A 186 -16.75 17.36 28.15
CA GLY A 186 -18.07 16.76 28.34
C GLY A 186 -18.98 16.80 27.09
N LYS A 187 -18.39 16.77 25.91
CA LYS A 187 -19.09 16.82 24.61
C LYS A 187 -18.98 15.50 23.86
#